data_251a9bdb2b78e822936f5151fde25ac0
#
_entry.id   251a9bdb2b78e822936f5151fde25ac0
#
_cell.length_a   1.000
_cell.length_b   1.000
_cell.length_c   1.000
_cell.angle_alpha   90.00
_cell.angle_beta   90.00
_cell.angle_gamma   90.00
#
_symmetry.space_group_name_H-M   'P 1'
#
loop_
_entity.id
_entity.type
_entity.pdbx_description
1 polymer ?
#
loop_
_entity_poly.entity_id
_entity_poly.type
_entity_poly.pdbx_seq_one_letter_code
_entity_poly.pdbx_strand_id
1 'polypeptide(L)'
;MADAATLFFISIFGIVVKQHEAVFETAELAFSCAAFFGCCWALTRPYWGSALAGFACGASILCSNLLVGATVLVGCLMSHILVRGIGDTSRKIFTTIAVAFVTFGLWPLVSYLLAGVVAGDYFNLWAQRQIQIVGFFDPQEILWFIKHFIWYLCPVWPFAFWAIWMWRKNLTVTHIALPL
;
A
#
# COMPACT_ATOMS: atom_id res chain seq x y z
N MET A 1 -20.90 -6.90 6.43
CA MET A 1 -19.52 -7.40 6.19
C MET A 1 -18.47 -6.30 6.32
N ALA A 2 -18.69 -5.12 5.75
CA ALA A 2 -17.75 -3.99 5.91
C ALA A 2 -17.48 -3.62 7.38
N ASP A 3 -18.52 -3.57 8.21
CA ASP A 3 -18.40 -3.23 9.64
C ASP A 3 -17.53 -4.24 10.41
N ALA A 4 -17.65 -5.54 10.09
CA ALA A 4 -16.83 -6.57 10.70
C ALA A 4 -15.35 -6.42 10.29
N ALA A 5 -15.07 -6.12 9.03
CA ALA A 5 -13.71 -5.87 8.56
C ALA A 5 -13.11 -4.63 9.24
N THR A 6 -13.89 -3.57 9.42
CA THR A 6 -13.47 -2.36 10.13
C THR A 6 -13.17 -2.65 11.61
N LEU A 7 -14.04 -3.43 12.29
CA LEU A 7 -13.81 -3.82 13.67
C LEU A 7 -12.55 -4.68 13.82
N PHE A 8 -12.31 -5.63 12.91
CA PHE A 8 -11.08 -6.42 12.90
C PHE A 8 -9.84 -5.55 12.65
N PHE A 9 -9.93 -4.60 11.73
CA PHE A 9 -8.83 -3.67 11.46
C PHE A 9 -8.47 -2.83 12.70
N ILE A 10 -9.46 -2.29 13.40
CA ILE A 10 -9.25 -1.51 14.63
C ILE A 10 -8.73 -2.40 15.76
N SER A 11 -9.09 -3.69 15.80
CA SER A 11 -8.66 -4.63 16.85
C SER A 11 -7.24 -5.17 16.68
N ILE A 12 -6.56 -4.88 15.57
CA ILE A 12 -5.17 -5.32 15.37
C ILE A 12 -4.28 -4.61 16.39
N PHE A 13 -3.75 -5.39 17.33
CA PHE A 13 -2.95 -4.87 18.45
C PHE A 13 -1.75 -4.04 18.00
N GLY A 14 -1.06 -4.46 16.93
CA GLY A 14 0.07 -3.73 16.36
C GLY A 14 -0.31 -2.33 15.83
N ILE A 15 -1.52 -2.18 15.26
CA ILE A 15 -2.02 -0.89 14.78
C ILE A 15 -2.36 0.01 15.95
N VAL A 16 -3.06 -0.49 16.96
CA VAL A 16 -3.47 0.31 18.14
C VAL A 16 -2.26 0.89 18.87
N VAL A 17 -1.22 0.10 19.07
CA VAL A 17 -0.01 0.55 19.79
C VAL A 17 0.76 1.60 18.98
N LYS A 18 0.88 1.45 17.67
CA LYS A 18 1.66 2.37 16.81
C LYS A 18 0.92 3.66 16.47
N GLN A 19 -0.41 3.67 16.42
CA GLN A 19 -1.19 4.85 16.01
C GLN A 19 -1.28 5.94 17.08
N HIS A 20 -0.86 5.69 18.32
CA HIS A 20 -0.77 6.74 19.34
C HIS A 20 0.37 7.74 19.06
N GLU A 21 1.31 7.37 18.23
CA GLU A 21 2.37 8.27 17.78
C GLU A 21 2.03 8.77 16.38
N ALA A 22 2.10 10.08 16.16
CA ALA A 22 1.94 10.68 14.82
C ALA A 22 3.19 10.42 13.99
N VAL A 23 3.40 9.15 13.61
CA VAL A 23 4.55 8.69 12.84
C VAL A 23 4.19 8.52 11.37
N PHE A 24 5.21 8.61 10.50
CA PHE A 24 5.06 8.42 9.07
C PHE A 24 4.49 7.04 8.67
N GLU A 25 4.64 6.03 9.51
CA GLU A 25 4.07 4.68 9.34
C GLU A 25 2.53 4.70 9.32
N THR A 26 1.90 5.62 10.07
CA THR A 26 0.44 5.80 10.02
C THR A 26 -0.02 6.35 8.67
N ALA A 27 0.74 7.30 8.11
CA ALA A 27 0.46 7.82 6.78
C ALA A 27 0.66 6.74 5.69
N GLU A 28 1.70 5.93 5.80
CA GLU A 28 1.97 4.79 4.92
C GLU A 28 0.81 3.78 4.92
N LEU A 29 0.31 3.43 6.10
CA LEU A 29 -0.86 2.55 6.24
C LEU A 29 -2.10 3.16 5.59
N ALA A 30 -2.36 4.45 5.82
CA ALA A 30 -3.49 5.16 5.22
C ALA A 30 -3.42 5.16 3.69
N PHE A 31 -2.23 5.41 3.11
CA PHE A 31 -2.04 5.37 1.67
C PHE A 31 -2.12 3.96 1.11
N SER A 32 -1.65 2.94 1.83
CA SER A 32 -1.81 1.53 1.43
C SER A 32 -3.29 1.14 1.39
N CYS A 33 -4.08 1.54 2.37
CA CYS A 33 -5.53 1.35 2.38
C CYS A 33 -6.22 2.11 1.23
N ALA A 34 -5.81 3.36 0.96
CA ALA A 34 -6.32 4.15 -0.14
C ALA A 34 -5.98 3.52 -1.51
N ALA A 35 -4.79 2.95 -1.66
CA ALA A 35 -4.39 2.24 -2.86
C ALA A 35 -5.26 0.99 -3.10
N PHE A 36 -5.50 0.20 -2.05
CA PHE A 36 -6.41 -0.95 -2.12
C PHE A 36 -7.84 -0.53 -2.47
N PHE A 37 -8.36 0.50 -1.80
CA PHE A 37 -9.68 1.06 -2.14
C PHE A 37 -9.74 1.55 -3.59
N GLY A 38 -8.69 2.20 -4.08
CA GLY A 38 -8.57 2.62 -5.47
C GLY A 38 -8.67 1.45 -6.45
N CYS A 39 -8.01 0.32 -6.14
CA CYS A 39 -8.12 -0.90 -6.93
C CYS A 39 -9.55 -1.47 -6.96
N CYS A 40 -10.22 -1.49 -5.80
CA CYS A 40 -11.63 -1.91 -5.73
C CYS A 40 -12.54 -0.97 -6.53
N TRP A 41 -12.32 0.34 -6.39
CA TRP A 41 -13.10 1.34 -7.11
C TRP A 41 -12.87 1.30 -8.63
N ALA A 42 -11.67 0.92 -9.07
CA ALA A 42 -11.34 0.74 -10.48
C ALA A 42 -12.14 -0.38 -11.18
N LEU A 43 -12.82 -1.25 -10.42
CA LEU A 43 -13.72 -2.25 -10.98
C LEU A 43 -14.98 -1.61 -11.58
N THR A 44 -15.47 -0.54 -10.96
CA THR A 44 -16.69 0.19 -11.39
C THR A 44 -16.36 1.48 -12.13
N ARG A 45 -15.30 2.17 -11.72
CA ARG A 45 -14.84 3.43 -12.32
C ARG A 45 -13.34 3.37 -12.64
N PRO A 46 -12.98 2.79 -13.82
CA PRO A 46 -11.61 2.41 -14.13
C PRO A 46 -10.59 3.56 -14.04
N TYR A 47 -10.94 4.74 -14.53
CA TYR A 47 -10.00 5.89 -14.54
C TYR A 47 -9.79 6.49 -13.15
N TRP A 48 -10.86 6.77 -12.43
CA TRP A 48 -10.78 7.40 -11.10
C TRP A 48 -10.18 6.47 -10.06
N GLY A 49 -10.57 5.18 -10.08
CA GLY A 49 -10.02 4.18 -9.18
C GLY A 49 -8.53 3.96 -9.43
N SER A 50 -8.10 3.83 -10.70
CA SER A 50 -6.69 3.67 -11.05
C SER A 50 -5.87 4.93 -10.74
N ALA A 51 -6.44 6.13 -10.91
CA ALA A 51 -5.79 7.37 -10.53
C ALA A 51 -5.59 7.47 -9.02
N LEU A 52 -6.61 7.11 -8.23
CA LEU A 52 -6.50 7.08 -6.76
C LEU A 52 -5.45 6.06 -6.31
N ALA A 53 -5.45 4.85 -6.89
CA ALA A 53 -4.45 3.83 -6.60
C ALA A 53 -3.03 4.34 -6.91
N GLY A 54 -2.83 4.97 -8.08
CA GLY A 54 -1.54 5.55 -8.46
C GLY A 54 -1.10 6.68 -7.53
N PHE A 55 -2.00 7.61 -7.19
CA PHE A 55 -1.72 8.68 -6.22
C PHE A 55 -1.29 8.12 -4.87
N ALA A 56 -2.03 7.16 -4.35
CA ALA A 56 -1.75 6.54 -3.06
C ALA A 56 -0.40 5.77 -3.06
N CYS A 57 -0.08 5.06 -4.15
CA CYS A 57 1.24 4.42 -4.31
C CYS A 57 2.38 5.44 -4.33
N GLY A 58 2.25 6.53 -5.10
CA GLY A 58 3.26 7.60 -5.15
C GLY A 58 3.45 8.29 -3.81
N ALA A 59 2.36 8.57 -3.10
CA ALA A 59 2.39 9.15 -1.75
C ALA A 59 3.01 8.20 -0.72
N SER A 60 2.73 6.90 -0.80
CA SER A 60 3.34 5.88 0.07
C SER A 60 4.87 5.85 -0.08
N ILE A 61 5.40 5.94 -1.31
CA ILE A 61 6.85 6.03 -1.58
C ILE A 61 7.46 7.26 -0.89
N LEU A 62 6.76 8.40 -0.92
CA LEU A 62 7.25 9.65 -0.32
C LEU A 62 7.22 9.63 1.20
N CYS A 63 6.20 8.99 1.81
CA CYS A 63 6.02 8.96 3.26
C CYS A 63 6.99 8.00 3.95
N SER A 64 7.37 6.89 3.32
CA SER A 64 8.11 5.83 4.00
C SER A 64 9.39 5.45 3.24
N ASN A 65 9.33 4.40 2.49
CA ASN A 65 10.46 3.89 1.73
C ASN A 65 10.03 3.35 0.36
N LEU A 66 11.02 3.32 -0.53
CA LEU A 66 10.82 2.87 -1.90
C LEU A 66 10.32 1.41 -1.96
N LEU A 67 10.80 0.56 -1.04
CA LEU A 67 10.47 -0.87 -1.03
C LEU A 67 8.98 -1.08 -0.75
N VAL A 68 8.43 -0.44 0.28
CA VAL A 68 7.02 -0.56 0.65
C VAL A 68 6.13 0.03 -0.44
N GLY A 69 6.43 1.23 -0.91
CA GLY A 69 5.67 1.83 -2.01
C GLY A 69 5.71 1.00 -3.30
N ALA A 70 6.86 0.38 -3.61
CA ALA A 70 6.98 -0.53 -4.74
C ALA A 70 6.15 -1.81 -4.54
N THR A 71 6.13 -2.41 -3.35
CA THR A 71 5.30 -3.59 -3.06
C THR A 71 3.81 -3.28 -3.17
N VAL A 72 3.36 -2.14 -2.67
CA VAL A 72 1.97 -1.66 -2.82
C VAL A 72 1.63 -1.46 -4.31
N LEU A 73 2.52 -0.82 -5.08
CA LEU A 73 2.33 -0.62 -6.51
C LEU A 73 2.23 -1.96 -7.26
N VAL A 74 3.13 -2.90 -6.99
CA VAL A 74 3.08 -4.25 -7.57
C VAL A 74 1.76 -4.94 -7.21
N GLY A 75 1.31 -4.86 -5.97
CA GLY A 75 0.02 -5.39 -5.52
C GLY A 75 -1.16 -4.80 -6.33
N CYS A 76 -1.17 -3.47 -6.55
CA CYS A 76 -2.18 -2.80 -7.36
C CYS A 76 -2.14 -3.26 -8.84
N LEU A 77 -0.96 -3.37 -9.43
CA LEU A 77 -0.81 -3.84 -10.81
C LEU A 77 -1.29 -5.29 -10.97
N MET A 78 -0.91 -6.15 -10.02
CA MET A 78 -1.38 -7.55 -10.01
C MET A 78 -2.89 -7.63 -9.83
N SER A 79 -3.50 -6.80 -8.98
CA SER A 79 -4.95 -6.76 -8.84
C SER A 79 -5.67 -6.37 -10.14
N HIS A 80 -5.12 -5.41 -10.91
CA HIS A 80 -5.67 -5.03 -12.21
C HIS A 80 -5.56 -6.14 -13.26
N ILE A 81 -4.55 -7.00 -13.16
CA ILE A 81 -4.36 -8.16 -14.06
C ILE A 81 -5.29 -9.33 -13.67
N LEU A 82 -5.33 -9.65 -12.38
CA LEU A 82 -6.03 -10.82 -11.87
C LEU A 82 -7.55 -10.62 -11.83
N VAL A 83 -8.00 -9.41 -11.49
CA VAL A 83 -9.43 -9.12 -11.32
C VAL A 83 -9.97 -8.37 -12.54
N ARG A 84 -10.79 -9.07 -13.31
CA ARG A 84 -11.46 -8.50 -14.49
C ARG A 84 -12.61 -7.58 -14.03
N GLY A 85 -12.42 -6.28 -14.21
CA GLY A 85 -13.46 -5.27 -14.03
C GLY A 85 -13.82 -4.57 -15.32
N ILE A 86 -14.66 -3.53 -15.24
CA ILE A 86 -15.02 -2.67 -16.38
C ILE A 86 -13.76 -1.94 -16.89
N GLY A 87 -13.60 -1.86 -18.20
CA GLY A 87 -12.54 -1.13 -18.87
C GLY A 87 -11.31 -1.96 -19.20
N ASP A 88 -10.42 -1.34 -19.98
CA ASP A 88 -9.20 -1.96 -20.48
C ASP A 88 -8.12 -2.04 -19.39
N THR A 89 -7.62 -3.22 -19.14
CA THR A 89 -6.57 -3.50 -18.15
C THR A 89 -5.30 -2.69 -18.42
N SER A 90 -4.89 -2.59 -19.69
CA SER A 90 -3.68 -1.84 -20.08
C SER A 90 -3.81 -0.36 -19.72
N ARG A 91 -4.98 0.23 -19.90
CA ARG A 91 -5.24 1.63 -19.54
C ARG A 91 -5.24 1.85 -18.04
N LYS A 92 -5.80 0.91 -17.25
CA LYS A 92 -5.76 0.98 -15.78
C LYS A 92 -4.32 0.95 -15.27
N ILE A 93 -3.51 -0.01 -15.77
CA ILE A 93 -2.10 -0.14 -15.44
C ILE A 93 -1.35 1.15 -15.79
N PHE A 94 -1.52 1.64 -17.02
CA PHE A 94 -0.87 2.86 -17.47
C PHE A 94 -1.25 4.07 -16.60
N THR A 95 -2.54 4.24 -16.30
CA THR A 95 -3.03 5.33 -15.43
C THR A 95 -2.42 5.24 -14.04
N THR A 96 -2.41 4.05 -13.43
CA THR A 96 -1.85 3.82 -12.09
C THR A 96 -0.35 4.19 -12.08
N ILE A 97 0.42 3.71 -13.04
CA ILE A 97 1.86 3.98 -13.14
C ILE A 97 2.10 5.48 -13.40
N ALA A 98 1.41 6.07 -14.36
CA ALA A 98 1.60 7.47 -14.72
C ALA A 98 1.30 8.41 -13.55
N VAL A 99 0.19 8.18 -12.85
CA VAL A 99 -0.18 8.99 -11.68
C VAL A 99 0.79 8.76 -10.52
N ALA A 100 1.26 7.53 -10.28
CA ALA A 100 2.26 7.25 -9.25
C ALA A 100 3.57 8.00 -9.54
N PHE A 101 4.06 7.98 -10.77
CA PHE A 101 5.25 8.72 -11.19
C PHE A 101 5.08 10.24 -11.07
N VAL A 102 3.93 10.77 -11.48
CA VAL A 102 3.63 12.20 -11.35
C VAL A 102 3.61 12.61 -9.88
N THR A 103 2.94 11.83 -9.02
CA THR A 103 2.86 12.11 -7.58
C THR A 103 4.25 12.06 -6.94
N PHE A 104 5.03 11.02 -7.24
CA PHE A 104 6.39 10.86 -6.72
C PHE A 104 7.33 11.96 -7.23
N GLY A 105 7.27 12.33 -8.51
CA GLY A 105 8.16 13.31 -9.13
C GLY A 105 7.76 14.75 -8.86
N LEU A 106 6.47 15.04 -8.69
CA LEU A 106 5.98 16.41 -8.49
C LEU A 106 6.46 17.00 -7.15
N TRP A 107 6.47 16.21 -6.10
CA TRP A 107 6.88 16.68 -4.77
C TRP A 107 8.35 17.14 -4.71
N PRO A 108 9.35 16.35 -5.16
CA PRO A 108 10.73 16.82 -5.22
C PRO A 108 10.89 18.05 -6.11
N LEU A 109 10.19 18.09 -7.24
CA LEU A 109 10.23 19.21 -8.16
C LEU A 109 9.70 20.49 -7.51
N VAL A 110 8.54 20.45 -6.88
CA VAL A 110 7.94 21.60 -6.18
C VAL A 110 8.82 22.01 -4.99
N SER A 111 9.32 21.06 -4.21
CA SER A 111 10.21 21.34 -3.09
C SER A 111 11.50 22.03 -3.56
N TYR A 112 12.11 21.58 -4.66
CA TYR A 112 13.29 22.18 -5.22
C TYR A 112 13.02 23.63 -5.73
N LEU A 113 11.89 23.86 -6.37
CA LEU A 113 11.51 25.19 -6.87
C LEU A 113 11.21 26.19 -5.74
N LEU A 114 10.66 25.71 -4.61
CA LEU A 114 10.28 26.57 -3.48
C LEU A 114 11.42 26.78 -2.48
N ALA A 115 12.21 25.75 -2.20
CA ALA A 115 13.22 25.77 -1.12
C ALA A 115 14.67 25.66 -1.62
N GLY A 116 14.90 25.50 -2.93
CA GLY A 116 16.24 25.50 -3.52
C GLY A 116 17.20 24.48 -2.89
N VAL A 117 18.35 24.98 -2.38
CA VAL A 117 19.43 24.13 -1.82
C VAL A 117 18.97 23.27 -0.64
N VAL A 118 18.09 23.80 0.22
CA VAL A 118 17.58 23.06 1.40
C VAL A 118 16.79 21.82 0.98
N ALA A 119 16.05 21.89 -0.13
CA ALA A 119 15.35 20.74 -0.67
C ALA A 119 16.30 19.65 -1.20
N GLY A 120 17.44 20.08 -1.77
CA GLY A 120 18.49 19.16 -2.22
C GLY A 120 19.08 18.34 -1.06
N ASP A 121 19.35 18.97 0.07
CA ASP A 121 19.85 18.29 1.27
C ASP A 121 18.84 17.30 1.83
N TYR A 122 17.55 17.68 1.88
CA TYR A 122 16.48 16.78 2.29
C TYR A 122 16.35 15.55 1.38
N PHE A 123 16.48 15.75 0.06
CA PHE A 123 16.41 14.66 -0.90
C PHE A 123 17.60 13.71 -0.78
N ASN A 124 18.80 14.23 -0.52
CA ASN A 124 19.99 13.44 -0.27
C ASN A 124 19.84 12.60 1.02
N LEU A 125 19.29 13.17 2.09
CA LEU A 125 19.02 12.44 3.33
C LEU A 125 17.97 11.34 3.12
N TRP A 126 16.92 11.61 2.36
CA TRP A 126 15.92 10.61 1.99
C TRP A 126 16.55 9.48 1.18
N ALA A 127 17.36 9.80 0.17
CA ALA A 127 18.03 8.80 -0.66
C ALA A 127 19.01 7.93 0.14
N GLN A 128 19.77 8.51 1.06
CA GLN A 128 20.66 7.78 1.96
C GLN A 128 19.88 6.80 2.86
N ARG A 129 18.73 7.19 3.37
CA ARG A 129 17.86 6.29 4.14
C ARG A 129 17.38 5.11 3.31
N GLN A 130 17.04 5.31 2.01
CA GLN A 130 16.63 4.20 1.13
C GLN A 130 17.75 3.17 0.98
N ILE A 131 18.99 3.62 0.81
CA ILE A 131 20.16 2.74 0.68
C ILE A 131 20.41 1.97 1.98
N GLN A 132 20.28 2.60 3.12
CA GLN A 132 20.43 1.95 4.43
C GLN A 132 19.40 0.84 4.64
N ILE A 133 18.13 1.08 4.29
CA ILE A 133 17.06 0.09 4.42
C ILE A 133 17.33 -1.16 3.56
N VAL A 134 17.88 -0.99 2.36
CA VAL A 134 18.23 -2.13 1.50
C VAL A 134 19.41 -2.94 2.07
N GLY A 135 20.29 -2.32 2.86
CA GLY A 135 21.42 -2.99 3.53
C GLY A 135 21.05 -3.83 4.76
N PHE A 136 19.84 -3.67 5.29
CA PHE A 136 19.37 -4.33 6.52
C PHE A 136 18.76 -5.73 6.32
N PHE A 137 19.08 -6.45 5.26
CA PHE A 137 18.67 -7.85 5.13
C PHE A 137 19.58 -8.78 5.97
N ASP A 138 19.63 -8.57 7.29
CA ASP A 138 20.23 -9.54 8.20
C ASP A 138 19.25 -10.72 8.39
N PRO A 139 19.68 -11.98 8.15
CA PRO A 139 18.84 -13.15 8.38
C PRO A 139 18.29 -13.25 9.82
N GLN A 140 18.97 -12.71 10.80
CA GLN A 140 18.50 -12.70 12.20
C GLN A 140 17.32 -11.74 12.40
N GLU A 141 17.31 -10.60 11.74
CA GLU A 141 16.19 -9.66 11.79
C GLU A 141 14.96 -10.20 11.07
N ILE A 142 15.14 -10.91 9.95
CA ILE A 142 14.05 -11.58 9.25
C ILE A 142 13.42 -12.66 10.14
N LEU A 143 14.20 -13.47 10.82
CA LEU A 143 13.69 -14.47 11.76
C LEU A 143 12.96 -13.83 12.94
N TRP A 144 13.49 -12.74 13.47
CA TRP A 144 12.83 -11.96 14.52
C TRP A 144 11.47 -11.42 14.04
N PHE A 145 11.44 -10.86 12.82
CA PHE A 145 10.22 -10.34 12.21
C PHE A 145 9.17 -11.44 12.03
N ILE A 146 9.54 -12.59 11.45
CA ILE A 146 8.63 -13.73 11.26
C ILE A 146 8.06 -14.21 12.60
N LYS A 147 8.90 -14.29 13.63
CA LYS A 147 8.46 -14.71 14.98
C LYS A 147 7.43 -13.74 15.59
N HIS A 148 7.62 -12.43 15.40
CA HIS A 148 6.74 -11.41 15.97
C HIS A 148 5.54 -11.07 15.07
N PHE A 149 5.62 -11.36 13.77
CA PHE A 149 4.55 -11.13 12.79
C PHE A 149 3.23 -11.79 13.19
N ILE A 150 3.30 -13.02 13.73
CA ILE A 150 2.14 -13.77 14.21
C ILE A 150 1.41 -13.00 15.33
N TRP A 151 2.15 -12.38 16.23
CA TRP A 151 1.58 -11.59 17.32
C TRP A 151 1.05 -10.23 16.84
N TYR A 152 1.75 -9.60 15.91
CA TYR A 152 1.35 -8.30 15.34
C TYR A 152 -0.01 -8.38 14.62
N LEU A 153 -0.25 -9.45 13.90
CA LEU A 153 -1.50 -9.67 13.16
C LEU A 153 -2.56 -10.43 13.95
N CYS A 154 -2.31 -10.76 15.22
CA CYS A 154 -3.35 -11.35 16.09
C CYS A 154 -4.43 -10.29 16.41
N PRO A 155 -5.76 -10.61 16.34
CA PRO A 155 -6.34 -11.92 16.03
C PRO A 155 -6.75 -12.15 14.57
N VAL A 156 -6.35 -11.29 13.64
CA VAL A 156 -6.88 -11.24 12.26
C VAL A 156 -6.46 -12.43 11.40
N TRP A 157 -5.20 -12.90 11.53
CA TRP A 157 -4.69 -13.96 10.66
C TRP A 157 -5.43 -15.31 10.77
N PRO A 158 -5.89 -15.79 11.93
CA PRO A 158 -6.67 -17.04 11.99
C PRO A 158 -7.99 -16.91 11.25
N PHE A 159 -8.66 -15.75 11.38
CA PHE A 159 -9.91 -15.48 10.67
C PHE A 159 -9.71 -15.32 9.17
N ALA A 160 -8.59 -14.72 8.74
CA ALA A 160 -8.23 -14.61 7.33
C ALA A 160 -8.02 -16.00 6.70
N PHE A 161 -7.26 -16.88 7.35
CA PHE A 161 -7.07 -18.25 6.89
C PHE A 161 -8.40 -19.04 6.85
N TRP A 162 -9.22 -18.89 7.87
CA TRP A 162 -10.54 -19.52 7.91
C TRP A 162 -11.45 -19.01 6.78
N ALA A 163 -11.47 -17.70 6.52
CA ALA A 163 -12.22 -17.11 5.43
C ALA A 163 -11.73 -17.61 4.06
N ILE A 164 -10.42 -17.65 3.83
CA ILE A 164 -9.83 -18.19 2.60
C ILE A 164 -10.23 -19.66 2.42
N TRP A 165 -10.19 -20.46 3.48
CA TRP A 165 -10.57 -21.87 3.43
C TRP A 165 -12.04 -22.08 3.12
N MET A 166 -12.92 -21.27 3.74
CA MET A 166 -14.37 -21.31 3.48
C MET A 166 -14.71 -20.90 2.05
N TRP A 167 -14.03 -19.88 1.53
CA TRP A 167 -14.35 -19.27 0.23
C TRP A 167 -13.46 -19.74 -0.91
N ARG A 168 -12.56 -20.69 -0.66
CA ARG A 168 -11.59 -21.18 -1.66
C ARG A 168 -12.17 -21.57 -3.02
N LYS A 169 -13.43 -22.04 -3.05
CA LYS A 169 -14.14 -22.43 -4.28
C LYS A 169 -14.72 -21.22 -5.03
N ASN A 170 -14.88 -20.09 -4.37
CA ASN A 170 -15.55 -18.91 -4.88
C ASN A 170 -14.61 -17.70 -5.01
N LEU A 171 -13.30 -17.88 -4.79
CA LEU A 171 -12.30 -16.79 -4.86
C LEU A 171 -12.18 -16.17 -6.25
N THR A 172 -12.63 -16.86 -7.30
CA THR A 172 -12.66 -16.33 -8.66
C THR A 172 -13.83 -15.41 -8.94
N VAL A 173 -14.81 -15.36 -8.03
CA VAL A 173 -16.00 -14.52 -8.17
C VAL A 173 -15.67 -13.13 -7.63
N THR A 174 -15.74 -12.12 -8.49
CA THR A 174 -15.27 -10.75 -8.23
C THR A 174 -15.84 -10.13 -6.96
N HIS A 175 -17.13 -10.34 -6.67
CA HIS A 175 -17.81 -9.77 -5.49
C HIS A 175 -17.45 -10.48 -4.16
N ILE A 176 -16.74 -11.61 -4.23
CA ILE A 176 -16.22 -12.32 -3.05
C ILE A 176 -14.73 -12.02 -2.90
N ALA A 177 -14.00 -11.98 -4.00
CA ALA A 177 -12.55 -11.72 -4.00
C ALA A 177 -12.23 -10.27 -3.59
N LEU A 178 -13.08 -9.33 -3.98
CA LEU A 178 -12.98 -7.91 -3.60
C LEU A 178 -14.35 -7.46 -3.09
N PRO A 179 -14.64 -7.61 -1.80
CA PRO A 179 -15.88 -7.09 -1.22
C PRO A 179 -15.91 -5.57 -1.33
N LEU A 180 -16.90 -5.08 -2.04
CA LEU A 180 -17.23 -3.65 -2.17
C LEU A 180 -17.98 -3.17 -0.95
#